data_ed1b24d07360120684c33011b2e949f9
#
_entry.id   ed1b24d07360120684c33011b2e949f9
#
_cell.length_a   1.000
_cell.length_b   1.000
_cell.length_c   1.000
_cell.angle_alpha   90.00
_cell.angle_beta   90.00
_cell.angle_gamma   90.00
#
_symmetry.space_group_name_H-M   'P 1'
#
loop_
_entity.id
_entity.type
_entity.pdbx_description
1 polymer ?
#
loop_
_entity_poly.entity_id
_entity_poly.type
_entity_poly.pdbx_seq_one_letter_code
_entity_poly.pdbx_strand_id
1 'polypeptide(L)'
;MKQALVDYITSDGITHGLDFHTEAKGAFLEAFDRIILQPREMDYRLQFTGPTGANAVEAALKLARKVTGRDRIVAFTNGFHGVTLGALACTGNGYHRKGASRPLDGVD
;
A
#
# COMPACT_ATOMS: atom_id res chain seq x y z
N MET A 1 22.27 -5.92 4.90
CA MET A 1 20.89 -5.87 5.43
C MET A 1 20.79 -6.37 6.88
N LYS A 2 21.19 -7.63 7.20
CA LYS A 2 21.11 -8.16 8.58
C LYS A 2 21.86 -7.27 9.58
N GLN A 3 23.09 -6.89 9.30
CA GLN A 3 23.89 -6.04 10.20
C GLN A 3 23.21 -4.69 10.45
N ALA A 4 22.69 -4.03 9.42
CA ALA A 4 21.99 -2.76 9.58
C ALA A 4 20.76 -2.84 10.51
N LEU A 5 20.04 -3.97 10.50
CA LEU A 5 18.94 -4.19 11.43
C LEU A 5 19.44 -4.39 12.88
N VAL A 6 20.50 -5.16 13.04
CA VAL A 6 21.13 -5.36 14.37
C VAL A 6 21.63 -4.04 14.92
N ASP A 7 22.32 -3.25 14.12
CA ASP A 7 22.86 -1.95 14.53
C ASP A 7 21.74 -0.98 14.94
N TYR A 8 20.64 -0.95 14.14
CA TYR A 8 19.49 -0.11 14.44
C TYR A 8 18.78 -0.50 15.73
N ILE A 9 18.60 -1.81 15.98
CA ILE A 9 18.01 -2.29 17.24
C ILE A 9 18.92 -2.01 18.42
N THR A 10 20.22 -2.23 18.25
CA THR A 10 21.23 -2.01 19.31
C THR A 10 21.37 -0.52 19.69
N SER A 11 21.07 0.37 18.76
CA SER A 11 21.02 1.83 19.02
C SER A 11 19.69 2.32 19.59
N ASP A 12 18.82 1.41 20.06
CA ASP A 12 17.48 1.73 20.55
C ASP A 12 16.59 2.43 19.52
N GLY A 13 16.80 2.13 18.24
CA GLY A 13 16.03 2.67 17.15
C GLY A 13 14.53 2.35 17.26
N ILE A 14 13.67 3.31 16.95
CA ILE A 14 12.22 3.15 17.00
C ILE A 14 11.78 2.20 15.88
N THR A 15 11.30 1.01 16.25
CA THR A 15 10.88 -0.05 15.30
C THR A 15 9.40 0.02 14.92
N HIS A 16 8.59 0.78 15.63
CA HIS A 16 7.16 0.93 15.36
C HIS A 16 6.70 2.36 15.65
N GLY A 17 6.68 3.19 14.63
CA GLY A 17 6.41 4.63 14.76
C GLY A 17 4.94 5.03 14.62
N LEU A 18 4.03 4.13 14.18
CA LEU A 18 2.63 4.48 13.86
C LEU A 18 2.54 5.76 13.02
N ASP A 19 1.85 6.77 13.56
CA ASP A 19 1.68 8.08 12.91
C ASP A 19 2.86 9.04 13.17
N PHE A 20 3.84 8.63 13.97
CA PHE A 20 4.99 9.45 14.28
C PHE A 20 6.06 9.43 13.18
N HIS A 21 6.77 10.52 13.08
CA HIS A 21 7.98 10.60 12.26
C HIS A 21 9.17 10.05 13.05
N THR A 22 9.95 9.19 12.40
CA THR A 22 11.23 8.71 12.94
C THR A 22 12.35 9.15 12.01
N GLU A 23 13.57 9.25 12.53
CA GLU A 23 14.74 9.59 11.70
C GLU A 23 14.94 8.61 10.55
N ALA A 24 14.79 7.31 10.82
CA ALA A 24 14.90 6.27 9.79
C ALA A 24 13.84 6.42 8.68
N LYS A 25 12.60 6.77 9.04
CA LYS A 25 11.53 7.05 8.07
C LYS A 25 11.84 8.30 7.25
N GLY A 26 12.34 9.36 7.89
CA GLY A 26 12.79 10.58 7.22
C GLY A 26 13.90 10.29 6.21
N ALA A 27 14.96 9.61 6.62
CA ALA A 27 16.07 9.23 5.75
C ALA A 27 15.61 8.37 4.56
N PHE A 28 14.66 7.45 4.77
CA PHE A 28 14.07 6.67 3.67
C PHE A 28 13.32 7.56 2.69
N LEU A 29 12.47 8.48 3.18
CA LEU A 29 11.69 9.38 2.33
C LEU A 29 12.59 10.28 1.48
N GLU A 30 13.62 10.86 2.07
CA GLU A 30 14.61 11.68 1.37
C GLU A 30 15.37 10.88 0.30
N ALA A 31 15.81 9.66 0.64
CA ALA A 31 16.49 8.80 -0.31
C ALA A 31 15.57 8.40 -1.46
N PHE A 32 14.32 8.05 -1.18
CA PHE A 32 13.33 7.67 -2.20
C PHE A 32 13.02 8.85 -3.12
N ASP A 33 12.81 10.03 -2.57
CA ASP A 33 12.59 11.25 -3.34
C ASP A 33 13.76 11.51 -4.30
N ARG A 34 14.98 11.58 -3.77
CA ARG A 34 16.19 11.86 -4.53
C ARG A 34 16.49 10.83 -5.63
N ILE A 35 16.28 9.53 -5.34
CA ILE A 35 16.71 8.45 -6.25
C ILE A 35 15.58 8.06 -7.22
N ILE A 36 14.34 8.17 -6.80
CA ILE A 36 13.21 7.65 -7.58
C ILE A 36 12.36 8.78 -8.17
N LEU A 37 11.91 9.74 -7.33
CA LEU A 37 10.94 10.72 -7.77
C LEU A 37 11.58 11.86 -8.57
N GLN A 38 12.60 12.52 -8.04
CA GLN A 38 13.24 13.67 -8.69
C GLN A 38 13.77 13.36 -10.09
N PRO A 39 14.49 12.23 -10.35
CA PRO A 39 14.98 11.94 -11.69
C PRO A 39 13.87 11.65 -12.73
N ARG A 40 12.63 11.47 -12.27
CA ARG A 40 11.44 11.21 -13.10
C ARG A 40 10.47 12.38 -13.11
N GLU A 41 10.85 13.49 -12.51
CA GLU A 41 10.01 14.71 -12.40
C GLU A 41 8.64 14.41 -11.79
N MET A 42 8.61 13.49 -10.80
CA MET A 42 7.38 13.05 -10.13
C MET A 42 7.18 13.83 -8.83
N ASP A 43 6.18 14.72 -8.77
CA ASP A 43 5.75 15.39 -7.53
C ASP A 43 4.70 14.53 -6.80
N TYR A 44 5.16 13.45 -6.19
CA TYR A 44 4.30 12.53 -5.44
C TYR A 44 4.63 12.52 -3.94
N ARG A 45 3.68 12.01 -3.18
CA ARG A 45 3.85 11.74 -1.75
C ARG A 45 3.73 10.25 -1.48
N LEU A 46 4.60 9.74 -0.62
CA LEU A 46 4.58 8.35 -0.19
C LEU A 46 3.57 8.17 0.95
N GLN A 47 2.73 7.17 0.82
CA GLN A 47 1.81 6.74 1.88
C GLN A 47 2.19 5.34 2.33
N PHE A 48 2.52 5.20 3.63
CA PHE A 48 2.73 3.90 4.25
C PHE A 48 1.39 3.35 4.72
N THR A 49 0.96 2.25 4.14
CA THR A 49 -0.41 1.71 4.30
C THR A 49 -0.48 0.47 5.16
N GLY A 50 0.67 -0.03 5.58
CA GLY A 50 0.78 -1.27 6.34
C GLY A 50 1.64 -2.31 5.62
N PRO A 51 1.76 -3.53 6.20
CA PRO A 51 2.83 -4.47 5.82
C PRO A 51 2.54 -5.28 4.56
N THR A 52 1.34 -5.20 3.95
CA THR A 52 0.97 -6.04 2.81
C THR A 52 0.54 -5.23 1.60
N GLY A 53 0.67 -5.83 0.41
CA GLY A 53 0.16 -5.24 -0.84
C GLY A 53 -1.35 -5.00 -0.81
N ALA A 54 -2.12 -5.85 -0.14
CA ALA A 54 -3.55 -5.66 0.03
C ALA A 54 -3.89 -4.35 0.75
N ASN A 55 -3.13 -3.96 1.76
CA ASN A 55 -3.30 -2.67 2.44
C ASN A 55 -3.08 -1.49 1.47
N ALA A 56 -2.09 -1.58 0.60
CA ALA A 56 -1.84 -0.56 -0.41
C ALA A 56 -2.99 -0.47 -1.42
N VAL A 57 -3.53 -1.60 -1.86
CA VAL A 57 -4.69 -1.65 -2.75
C VAL A 57 -5.92 -1.02 -2.09
N GLU A 58 -6.23 -1.38 -0.85
CA GLU A 58 -7.36 -0.79 -0.09
C GLU A 58 -7.23 0.73 0.03
N ALA A 59 -6.02 1.22 0.35
CA ALA A 59 -5.75 2.65 0.41
C ALA A 59 -5.94 3.33 -0.95
N ALA A 60 -5.47 2.70 -2.03
CA ALA A 60 -5.61 3.22 -3.39
C ALA A 60 -7.09 3.30 -3.82
N LEU A 61 -7.89 2.27 -3.53
CA LEU A 61 -9.32 2.24 -3.81
C LEU A 61 -10.06 3.37 -3.08
N LYS A 62 -9.75 3.54 -1.80
CA LYS A 62 -10.33 4.62 -0.98
C LYS A 62 -9.92 6.00 -1.50
N LEU A 63 -8.65 6.18 -1.83
CA LEU A 63 -8.14 7.43 -2.36
C LEU A 63 -8.78 7.77 -3.72
N ALA A 64 -8.83 6.80 -4.63
CA ALA A 64 -9.43 6.99 -5.95
C ALA A 64 -10.89 7.45 -5.85
N ARG A 65 -11.70 6.79 -5.04
CA ARG A 65 -13.09 7.19 -4.81
C ARG A 65 -13.21 8.58 -4.19
N LYS A 66 -12.39 8.87 -3.20
CA LYS A 66 -12.39 10.17 -2.52
C LYS A 66 -12.05 11.32 -3.46
N VAL A 67 -11.04 11.15 -4.30
CA VAL A 67 -10.55 12.22 -5.19
C VAL A 67 -11.46 12.42 -6.39
N THR A 68 -12.01 11.33 -6.94
CA THR A 68 -12.82 11.40 -8.17
C THR A 68 -14.32 11.55 -7.93
N GLY A 69 -14.80 11.24 -6.73
CA GLY A 69 -16.24 11.13 -6.43
C GLY A 69 -16.93 9.96 -7.14
N ARG A 70 -16.17 9.02 -7.72
CA ARG A 70 -16.68 7.85 -8.42
C ARG A 70 -16.61 6.62 -7.52
N ASP A 71 -17.67 5.82 -7.51
CA ASP A 71 -17.74 4.65 -6.63
C ASP A 71 -17.16 3.39 -7.27
N ARG A 72 -17.27 3.28 -8.60
CA ARG A 72 -16.88 2.05 -9.32
C ARG A 72 -15.42 2.04 -9.68
N ILE A 73 -14.83 0.85 -9.62
CA ILE A 73 -13.45 0.55 -10.01
C ILE A 73 -13.48 -0.47 -11.15
N VAL A 74 -12.62 -0.32 -12.12
CA VAL A 74 -12.40 -1.31 -13.19
C VAL A 74 -11.16 -2.13 -12.82
N ALA A 75 -11.31 -3.46 -12.81
CA ALA A 75 -10.22 -4.39 -12.54
C ALA A 75 -10.03 -5.37 -13.72
N PHE A 76 -8.81 -5.84 -13.90
CA PHE A 76 -8.51 -6.81 -14.95
C PHE A 76 -8.74 -8.24 -14.47
N THR A 77 -9.34 -9.08 -15.34
CA THR A 77 -9.81 -10.43 -14.99
C THR A 77 -8.74 -11.38 -14.45
N ASN A 78 -7.49 -11.22 -14.82
CA ASN A 78 -6.38 -12.06 -14.36
C ASN A 78 -5.56 -11.40 -13.24
N GLY A 79 -6.01 -10.25 -12.73
CA GLY A 79 -5.33 -9.54 -11.64
C GLY A 79 -5.51 -10.26 -10.30
N PHE A 80 -4.46 -10.25 -9.49
CA PHE A 80 -4.53 -10.59 -8.07
C PHE A 80 -4.09 -9.38 -7.25
N HIS A 81 -4.98 -8.89 -6.40
CA HIS A 81 -4.76 -7.65 -5.63
C HIS A 81 -4.81 -7.87 -4.11
N GLY A 82 -5.13 -9.08 -3.69
CA GLY A 82 -5.21 -9.46 -2.29
C GLY A 82 -6.54 -10.12 -1.94
N VAL A 83 -6.70 -10.42 -0.65
CA VAL A 83 -7.85 -11.18 -0.12
C VAL A 83 -8.64 -10.45 0.97
N THR A 84 -8.33 -9.20 1.24
CA THR A 84 -9.24 -8.31 1.99
C THR A 84 -10.42 -7.93 1.09
N LEU A 85 -11.55 -7.54 1.64
CA LEU A 85 -12.79 -7.44 0.84
C LEU A 85 -12.67 -6.52 -0.38
N GLY A 86 -12.08 -5.34 -0.26
CA GLY A 86 -11.89 -4.43 -1.39
C GLY A 86 -10.87 -4.97 -2.40
N ALA A 87 -9.73 -5.46 -1.91
CA ALA A 87 -8.71 -6.08 -2.77
C ALA A 87 -9.23 -7.37 -3.43
N LEU A 88 -10.06 -8.16 -2.72
CA LEU A 88 -10.69 -9.35 -3.23
C LEU A 88 -11.72 -9.03 -4.32
N ALA A 89 -12.44 -7.94 -4.19
CA ALA A 89 -13.35 -7.45 -5.23
C ALA A 89 -12.61 -7.18 -6.55
N CYS A 90 -11.36 -6.67 -6.47
CA CYS A 90 -10.49 -6.44 -7.62
C CYS A 90 -9.76 -7.70 -8.12
N THR A 91 -9.76 -8.79 -7.34
CA THR A 91 -9.09 -10.05 -7.72
C THR A 91 -9.98 -10.87 -8.65
N GLY A 92 -9.49 -11.15 -9.85
CA GLY A 92 -10.29 -11.82 -10.89
C GLY A 92 -10.47 -13.33 -10.69
N ASN A 93 -9.60 -13.99 -9.91
CA ASN A 93 -9.63 -15.44 -9.76
C ASN A 93 -10.78 -15.91 -8.85
N GLY A 94 -11.70 -16.69 -9.43
CA GLY A 94 -12.87 -17.24 -8.71
C GLY A 94 -12.54 -18.12 -7.51
N TYR A 95 -11.38 -18.79 -7.50
CA TYR A 95 -10.93 -19.57 -6.35
C TYR A 95 -10.79 -18.71 -5.08
N HIS A 96 -10.16 -17.56 -5.21
CA HIS A 96 -9.97 -16.64 -4.08
C HIS A 96 -11.26 -15.90 -3.69
N ARG A 97 -12.18 -15.71 -4.65
CA ARG A 97 -13.46 -15.01 -4.41
C ARG A 97 -14.49 -15.88 -3.67
N LYS A 98 -14.36 -17.21 -3.77
CA LYS A 98 -15.23 -18.14 -3.03
C LYS A 98 -15.03 -17.95 -1.52
N GLY A 99 -16.11 -17.92 -0.78
CA GLY A 99 -16.03 -17.80 0.68
C GLY A 99 -15.87 -16.36 1.20
N ALA A 100 -15.97 -15.35 0.36
CA ALA A 100 -16.05 -13.96 0.83
C ALA A 100 -17.22 -13.73 1.79
N SER A 101 -18.26 -14.57 1.70
CA SER A 101 -19.47 -14.55 2.54
C SER A 101 -20.26 -13.23 2.49
N ARG A 102 -19.86 -12.32 1.60
CA ARG A 102 -20.50 -11.02 1.37
C ARG A 102 -20.38 -10.64 -0.11
N PRO A 103 -21.29 -9.80 -0.61
CA PRO A 103 -21.15 -9.23 -1.95
C PRO A 103 -19.80 -8.53 -2.12
N LEU A 104 -19.19 -8.72 -3.30
CA LEU A 104 -17.95 -8.02 -3.69
C LEU A 104 -18.33 -6.92 -4.68
N ASP A 105 -18.84 -5.82 -4.14
CA ASP A 105 -19.44 -4.73 -4.89
C ASP A 105 -18.44 -3.63 -5.28
N GLY A 106 -18.84 -2.78 -6.25
CA GLY A 106 -18.10 -1.57 -6.62
C GLY A 106 -16.87 -1.83 -7.49
N VAL A 107 -16.76 -3.02 -8.09
CA VAL A 107 -15.70 -3.38 -9.07
C VAL A 107 -16.33 -4.08 -10.27
N ASP A 108 -15.95 -3.63 -11.47
CA ASP A 108 -16.33 -4.17 -12.78
C ASP A 108 -15.16 -4.91 -13.42
#